data_fce1fc9636c3fa79315fb896808104db
#
_entry.id   fce1fc9636c3fa79315fb896808104db
#
_cell.length_a   1.000
_cell.length_b   1.000
_cell.length_c   1.000
_cell.angle_alpha   90.00
_cell.angle_beta   90.00
_cell.angle_gamma   90.00
#
_symmetry.space_group_name_H-M   'P 1'
#
loop_
_entity.id
_entity.type
_entity.pdbx_description
1 polymer ?
#
loop_
_entity_poly.entity_id
_entity_poly.type
_entity_poly.pdbx_seq_one_letter_code
_entity_poly.pdbx_strand_id
1 'polypeptide(L)'
;MDLKHRIKKAFSPDTYSVAAGVRNVNRLKWGLKNLPAYLQMVGRIYLDPAARSQLTERRRKLQVEELLTQLDSQELERIRLRYEDGSDSIWSKYLDARKWLARNIDYARRFNWLLDPPRETLDLGCGAGYFLFVMRQLGSNVLGLDLEDPIFNDILRVLEIERVPFRIKRREKLPDFGGRKFDLITAWMICFNDYDRDETIWGPRDWDYLLNDLTEKLTPKGRIVFYFNAQRQRGIHSRELWKYFGSRADLLDSRLIIFTRSRLVRTARSSFLRAPYSNQSVAAA
;
A
#
# COMPACT_ATOMS: atom_id res chain seq x y z
N MET A 1 -12.11 27.32 -12.42
CA MET A 1 -12.54 26.04 -11.82
C MET A 1 -12.53 26.22 -10.30
N ASP A 2 -13.71 26.17 -9.70
CA ASP A 2 -13.97 26.54 -8.29
C ASP A 2 -13.17 25.67 -7.31
N LEU A 3 -12.64 26.28 -6.24
CA LEU A 3 -11.91 25.64 -5.16
C LEU A 3 -12.71 24.46 -4.55
N LYS A 4 -14.04 24.63 -4.43
CA LYS A 4 -14.96 23.57 -3.99
C LYS A 4 -14.93 22.33 -4.89
N HIS A 5 -14.81 22.53 -6.20
CA HIS A 5 -14.74 21.42 -7.17
C HIS A 5 -13.39 20.70 -7.11
N ARG A 6 -12.29 21.41 -6.86
CA ARG A 6 -10.95 20.85 -6.68
C ARG A 6 -10.84 20.07 -5.35
N ILE A 7 -11.41 20.60 -4.26
CA ILE A 7 -11.50 19.90 -2.98
C ILE A 7 -12.33 18.62 -3.15
N LYS A 8 -13.48 18.69 -3.80
CA LYS A 8 -14.34 17.53 -4.06
C LYS A 8 -13.65 16.45 -4.91
N LYS A 9 -12.83 16.83 -5.87
CA LYS A 9 -12.05 15.92 -6.71
C LYS A 9 -10.84 15.33 -5.99
N ALA A 10 -10.18 16.08 -5.09
CA ALA A 10 -9.07 15.60 -4.27
C ALA A 10 -9.52 14.57 -3.21
N PHE A 11 -10.77 14.65 -2.77
CA PHE A 11 -11.36 13.73 -1.79
C PHE A 11 -12.33 12.70 -2.41
N SER A 12 -12.49 12.70 -3.74
CA SER A 12 -13.32 11.73 -4.44
C SER A 12 -12.48 10.54 -4.88
N PRO A 13 -12.61 9.39 -4.25
CA PRO A 13 -12.16 8.14 -4.82
C PRO A 13 -13.25 7.62 -5.75
N ASP A 14 -12.82 7.04 -6.86
CA ASP A 14 -13.71 6.60 -7.94
C ASP A 14 -14.93 5.79 -7.51
N THR A 15 -15.99 6.11 -8.16
CA THR A 15 -17.24 5.43 -8.32
C THR A 15 -17.03 4.01 -8.86
N TYR A 16 -16.82 3.03 -7.99
CA TYR A 16 -17.31 1.69 -8.22
C TYR A 16 -18.31 1.37 -7.12
N SER A 17 -19.56 1.29 -7.57
CA SER A 17 -20.74 1.05 -6.77
C SER A 17 -20.63 -0.17 -5.87
N VAL A 18 -21.00 -0.06 -4.62
CA VAL A 18 -21.98 -0.83 -3.84
C VAL A 18 -21.93 -0.37 -2.38
N ALA A 19 -23.07 -0.12 -1.78
CA ALA A 19 -23.32 0.32 -0.40
C ALA A 19 -22.83 1.74 -0.06
N ALA A 20 -23.40 2.74 -0.68
CA ALA A 20 -22.97 4.14 -0.66
C ALA A 20 -23.06 4.86 0.72
N GLY A 21 -23.91 4.43 1.64
CA GLY A 21 -24.18 5.19 2.85
C GLY A 21 -23.06 5.14 3.90
N VAL A 22 -22.56 3.96 4.26
CA VAL A 22 -21.54 3.77 5.32
C VAL A 22 -20.14 4.19 4.84
N ARG A 23 -19.87 4.02 3.55
CA ARG A 23 -18.58 4.39 2.93
C ARG A 23 -18.31 5.89 2.98
N ASN A 24 -19.32 6.69 2.68
CA ASN A 24 -19.19 8.14 2.63
C ASN A 24 -18.87 8.74 4.01
N VAL A 25 -19.42 8.18 5.09
CA VAL A 25 -19.18 8.69 6.45
C VAL A 25 -17.74 8.47 6.91
N ASN A 26 -17.17 7.27 6.67
CA ASN A 26 -15.79 6.99 7.07
C ASN A 26 -14.77 7.79 6.26
N ARG A 27 -15.00 7.95 4.96
CA ARG A 27 -14.18 8.80 4.09
C ARG A 27 -14.28 10.27 4.46
N LEU A 28 -15.48 10.74 4.75
CA LEU A 28 -15.70 12.11 5.19
C LEU A 28 -15.01 12.39 6.52
N LYS A 29 -15.15 11.48 7.50
CA LYS A 29 -14.47 11.59 8.80
C LYS A 29 -12.94 11.59 8.64
N TRP A 30 -12.41 10.72 7.79
CA TRP A 30 -10.98 10.68 7.50
C TRP A 30 -10.52 11.95 6.80
N GLY A 31 -11.26 12.43 5.81
CA GLY A 31 -11.00 13.68 5.11
C GLY A 31 -11.00 14.86 6.06
N LEU A 32 -12.01 14.99 6.93
CA LEU A 32 -12.11 16.06 7.93
C LEU A 32 -10.98 16.00 8.96
N LYS A 33 -10.61 14.80 9.41
CA LYS A 33 -9.49 14.62 10.36
C LYS A 33 -8.14 15.05 9.76
N ASN A 34 -7.94 14.84 8.45
CA ASN A 34 -6.70 15.18 7.78
C ASN A 34 -6.75 16.54 7.07
N LEU A 35 -7.88 17.22 7.09
CA LEU A 35 -8.08 18.54 6.45
C LEU A 35 -7.06 19.58 6.91
N PRO A 36 -6.73 19.73 8.21
CA PRO A 36 -5.74 20.72 8.64
C PRO A 36 -4.36 20.45 8.02
N ALA A 37 -3.90 19.22 8.03
CA ALA A 37 -2.62 18.83 7.42
C ALA A 37 -2.64 19.06 5.90
N TYR A 38 -3.76 18.75 5.25
CA TYR A 38 -3.95 19.02 3.82
C TYR A 38 -3.93 20.51 3.50
N LEU A 39 -4.65 21.33 4.28
CA LEU A 39 -4.67 22.80 4.12
C LEU A 39 -3.28 23.41 4.35
N GLN A 40 -2.57 22.95 5.37
CA GLN A 40 -1.19 23.38 5.62
C GLN A 40 -0.26 23.03 4.45
N MET A 41 -0.35 21.82 3.92
CA MET A 41 0.41 21.37 2.76
C MET A 41 0.07 22.20 1.50
N VAL A 42 -1.23 22.42 1.24
CA VAL A 42 -1.69 23.25 0.12
C VAL A 42 -1.24 24.69 0.30
N GLY A 43 -1.39 25.26 1.51
CA GLY A 43 -0.90 26.59 1.83
C GLY A 43 0.59 26.74 1.56
N ARG A 44 1.40 25.77 1.98
CA ARG A 44 2.84 25.75 1.70
C ARG A 44 3.13 25.80 0.19
N ILE A 45 2.41 25.02 -0.64
CA ILE A 45 2.58 25.03 -2.10
C ILE A 45 2.21 26.37 -2.72
N TYR A 46 1.16 27.03 -2.20
CA TYR A 46 0.76 28.34 -2.71
C TYR A 46 1.70 29.47 -2.27
N LEU A 47 2.26 29.38 -1.08
CA LEU A 47 3.10 30.43 -0.48
C LEU A 47 4.59 30.26 -0.81
N ASP A 48 5.04 29.03 -1.08
CA ASP A 48 6.44 28.73 -1.38
C ASP A 48 6.66 28.43 -2.87
N PRO A 49 7.31 29.31 -3.63
CA PRO A 49 7.63 29.09 -5.04
C PRO A 49 8.46 27.84 -5.30
N ALA A 50 9.38 27.46 -4.38
CA ALA A 50 10.19 26.28 -4.50
C ALA A 50 9.35 25.01 -4.39
N ALA A 51 8.42 24.95 -3.42
CA ALA A 51 7.48 23.84 -3.29
C ALA A 51 6.57 23.70 -4.52
N ARG A 52 6.15 24.83 -5.10
CA ARG A 52 5.37 24.85 -6.35
C ARG A 52 6.16 24.30 -7.53
N SER A 53 7.41 24.73 -7.68
CA SER A 53 8.31 24.25 -8.73
C SER A 53 8.54 22.73 -8.60
N GLN A 54 8.81 22.23 -7.40
CA GLN A 54 8.96 20.79 -7.12
C GLN A 54 7.70 20.01 -7.48
N LEU A 55 6.52 20.51 -7.15
CA LEU A 55 5.26 19.85 -7.51
C LEU A 55 5.06 19.80 -9.03
N THR A 56 5.40 20.89 -9.73
CA THR A 56 5.31 20.96 -11.19
C THR A 56 6.24 19.94 -11.82
N GLU A 57 7.49 19.87 -11.34
CA GLU A 57 8.47 18.89 -11.83
C GLU A 57 8.04 17.44 -11.54
N ARG A 58 7.52 17.13 -10.34
CA ARG A 58 6.97 15.81 -10.03
C ARG A 58 5.80 15.44 -10.95
N ARG A 59 4.91 16.40 -11.24
CA ARG A 59 3.79 16.19 -12.18
C ARG A 59 4.28 15.92 -13.60
N ARG A 60 5.34 16.60 -14.03
CA ARG A 60 5.97 16.36 -15.34
C ARG A 60 6.58 14.96 -15.38
N LYS A 61 7.39 14.61 -14.40
CA LYS A 61 8.02 13.27 -14.28
C LYS A 61 7.00 12.15 -14.25
N LEU A 62 5.84 12.35 -13.63
CA LEU A 62 4.78 11.36 -13.58
C LEU A 62 3.78 11.46 -14.74
N GLN A 63 4.26 11.71 -15.96
CA GLN A 63 3.54 11.42 -17.18
C GLN A 63 3.94 10.03 -17.68
N VAL A 64 3.00 9.25 -18.16
CA VAL A 64 3.28 7.87 -18.61
C VAL A 64 4.36 7.87 -19.69
N GLU A 65 4.25 8.79 -20.65
CA GLU A 65 5.22 8.91 -21.74
C GLU A 65 6.63 9.22 -21.23
N GLU A 66 6.73 10.15 -20.29
CA GLU A 66 8.01 10.51 -19.66
C GLU A 66 8.64 9.33 -18.91
N LEU A 67 7.81 8.52 -18.23
CA LEU A 67 8.30 7.32 -17.54
C LEU A 67 8.73 6.22 -18.53
N LEU A 68 8.02 6.08 -19.63
CA LEU A 68 8.37 5.10 -20.66
C LEU A 68 9.70 5.42 -21.34
N THR A 69 10.04 6.71 -21.52
CA THR A 69 11.35 7.10 -22.09
C THR A 69 12.55 6.74 -21.22
N GLN A 70 12.33 6.46 -19.93
CA GLN A 70 13.38 6.05 -18.99
C GLN A 70 13.60 4.54 -18.98
N LEU A 71 12.79 3.77 -19.69
CA LEU A 71 12.86 2.31 -19.72
C LEU A 71 13.55 1.87 -21.02
N ASP A 72 14.33 0.79 -20.93
CA ASP A 72 14.83 0.13 -22.12
C ASP A 72 13.68 -0.55 -22.88
N SER A 73 13.18 0.15 -23.89
CA SER A 73 12.06 -0.32 -24.71
C SER A 73 12.40 -1.57 -25.51
N GLN A 74 13.68 -1.74 -25.90
CA GLN A 74 14.12 -2.93 -26.63
C GLN A 74 14.14 -4.17 -25.71
N GLU A 75 14.60 -3.99 -24.46
CA GLU A 75 14.60 -5.06 -23.48
C GLU A 75 13.17 -5.43 -23.07
N LEU A 76 12.29 -4.42 -22.86
CA LEU A 76 10.88 -4.70 -22.59
C LEU A 76 10.20 -5.50 -23.72
N GLU A 77 10.53 -5.17 -24.97
CA GLU A 77 10.00 -5.91 -26.13
C GLU A 77 10.57 -7.35 -26.19
N ARG A 78 11.87 -7.54 -25.90
CA ARG A 78 12.46 -8.89 -25.81
C ARG A 78 11.80 -9.72 -24.72
N ILE A 79 11.53 -9.10 -23.54
CA ILE A 79 10.80 -9.77 -22.45
C ILE A 79 9.39 -10.12 -22.93
N ARG A 80 8.68 -9.21 -23.57
CA ARG A 80 7.33 -9.45 -24.10
C ARG A 80 7.33 -10.66 -25.05
N LEU A 81 8.20 -10.68 -26.03
CA LEU A 81 8.32 -11.78 -26.99
C LEU A 81 8.66 -13.12 -26.32
N ARG A 82 9.55 -13.11 -25.31
CA ARG A 82 9.90 -14.34 -24.57
C ARG A 82 8.71 -14.97 -23.87
N TYR A 83 7.77 -14.19 -23.38
CA TYR A 83 6.64 -14.68 -22.57
C TYR A 83 5.30 -14.69 -23.33
N GLU A 84 5.24 -14.16 -24.54
CA GLU A 84 4.03 -14.17 -25.37
C GLU A 84 3.68 -15.58 -25.88
N ASP A 85 4.69 -16.36 -26.28
CA ASP A 85 4.53 -17.72 -26.81
C ASP A 85 4.26 -18.77 -25.71
N GLY A 86 4.55 -18.47 -24.45
CA GLY A 86 4.34 -19.33 -23.29
C GLY A 86 2.97 -19.15 -22.60
N SER A 87 2.04 -18.67 -23.24
CA SER A 87 0.71 -18.08 -23.11
C SER A 87 -0.16 -18.34 -21.86
N ASP A 88 0.14 -19.25 -20.97
CA ASP A 88 -0.71 -19.57 -19.83
C ASP A 88 -0.34 -18.87 -18.51
N SER A 89 0.67 -17.99 -18.52
CA SER A 89 1.04 -17.26 -17.33
C SER A 89 0.02 -16.17 -17.05
N ILE A 90 -0.67 -16.27 -15.89
CA ILE A 90 -1.55 -15.22 -15.37
C ILE A 90 -0.81 -13.89 -15.18
N TRP A 91 0.52 -13.88 -15.26
CA TRP A 91 1.40 -12.72 -15.06
C TRP A 91 1.74 -11.98 -16.36
N SER A 92 1.47 -12.55 -17.55
CA SER A 92 1.70 -11.90 -18.87
C SER A 92 1.04 -10.51 -18.97
N LYS A 93 -0.05 -10.29 -18.25
CA LYS A 93 -0.71 -8.97 -18.15
C LYS A 93 0.20 -7.86 -17.64
N TYR A 94 1.31 -8.17 -16.96
CA TYR A 94 2.28 -7.18 -16.43
C TYR A 94 3.28 -6.72 -17.49
N LEU A 95 3.31 -7.34 -18.66
CA LEU A 95 4.14 -6.93 -19.79
C LEU A 95 3.67 -5.59 -20.42
N ASP A 96 2.43 -5.17 -20.18
CA ASP A 96 1.93 -3.86 -20.60
C ASP A 96 2.38 -2.76 -19.62
N ALA A 97 3.63 -2.30 -19.78
CA ALA A 97 4.23 -1.27 -18.94
C ALA A 97 3.40 0.03 -18.91
N ARG A 98 2.86 0.46 -20.05
CA ARG A 98 2.03 1.67 -20.17
C ARG A 98 0.81 1.62 -19.23
N LYS A 99 0.07 0.54 -19.28
CA LYS A 99 -1.11 0.31 -18.46
C LYS A 99 -0.77 0.31 -16.97
N TRP A 100 0.31 -0.37 -16.59
CA TRP A 100 0.69 -0.48 -15.19
C TRP A 100 1.28 0.82 -14.64
N LEU A 101 2.05 1.56 -15.42
CA LEU A 101 2.52 2.89 -15.04
C LEU A 101 1.34 3.83 -14.82
N ALA A 102 0.39 3.91 -15.78
CA ALA A 102 -0.80 4.74 -15.66
C ALA A 102 -1.57 4.46 -14.36
N ARG A 103 -1.78 3.18 -14.04
CA ARG A 103 -2.47 2.74 -12.84
C ARG A 103 -1.74 3.15 -11.55
N ASN A 104 -0.42 2.98 -11.51
CA ASN A 104 0.35 3.27 -10.31
C ASN A 104 0.59 4.78 -10.11
N ILE A 105 0.68 5.56 -11.18
CA ILE A 105 0.61 7.03 -11.12
C ILE A 105 -0.71 7.48 -10.48
N ASP A 106 -1.82 6.84 -10.85
CA ASP A 106 -3.13 7.16 -10.28
C ASP A 106 -3.17 6.89 -8.76
N TYR A 107 -2.56 5.79 -8.28
CA TYR A 107 -2.39 5.56 -6.84
C TYR A 107 -1.59 6.69 -6.18
N ALA A 108 -0.44 7.08 -6.74
CA ALA A 108 0.37 8.16 -6.19
C ALA A 108 -0.40 9.49 -6.11
N ARG A 109 -1.23 9.78 -7.11
CA ARG A 109 -2.11 10.96 -7.13
C ARG A 109 -3.21 10.90 -6.08
N ARG A 110 -3.89 9.77 -5.94
CA ARG A 110 -4.99 9.57 -4.98
C ARG A 110 -4.56 9.73 -3.53
N PHE A 111 -3.35 9.33 -3.22
CA PHE A 111 -2.80 9.42 -1.86
C PHE A 111 -1.99 10.72 -1.62
N ASN A 112 -2.00 11.65 -2.59
CA ASN A 112 -1.29 12.93 -2.52
C ASN A 112 0.24 12.79 -2.35
N TRP A 113 0.84 11.67 -2.73
CA TRP A 113 2.30 11.48 -2.61
C TRP A 113 3.10 12.37 -3.55
N LEU A 114 2.45 12.97 -4.58
CA LEU A 114 3.09 14.02 -5.37
C LEU A 114 3.41 15.27 -4.53
N LEU A 115 2.58 15.54 -3.52
CA LEU A 115 2.73 16.72 -2.67
C LEU A 115 3.72 16.46 -1.54
N ASP A 116 3.63 15.29 -0.91
CA ASP A 116 4.45 14.87 0.22
C ASP A 116 4.84 13.39 0.05
N PRO A 117 5.85 13.11 -0.79
CA PRO A 117 6.29 11.74 -1.02
C PRO A 117 6.96 11.17 0.23
N PRO A 118 6.71 9.90 0.57
CA PRO A 118 7.46 9.21 1.62
C PRO A 118 8.93 9.09 1.20
N ARG A 119 9.84 9.15 2.17
CA ARG A 119 11.29 8.98 1.90
C ARG A 119 11.66 7.52 1.72
N GLU A 120 11.07 6.64 2.54
CA GLU A 120 11.31 5.21 2.53
C GLU A 120 10.00 4.46 2.29
N THR A 121 9.96 3.65 1.25
CA THR A 121 8.77 2.89 0.85
C THR A 121 9.09 1.40 0.73
N LEU A 122 8.30 0.55 1.40
CA LEU A 122 8.27 -0.90 1.23
C LEU A 122 6.95 -1.31 0.58
N ASP A 123 7.01 -2.15 -0.45
CA ASP A 123 5.80 -2.73 -1.07
C ASP A 123 5.78 -4.25 -0.89
N LEU A 124 4.77 -4.73 -0.19
CA LEU A 124 4.53 -6.14 0.08
C LEU A 124 3.75 -6.74 -1.09
N GLY A 125 4.30 -7.77 -1.72
CA GLY A 125 3.73 -8.33 -2.95
C GLY A 125 3.89 -7.34 -4.12
N CYS A 126 5.12 -6.86 -4.31
CA CYS A 126 5.41 -5.78 -5.27
C CYS A 126 5.21 -6.18 -6.74
N GLY A 127 5.10 -7.49 -7.04
CA GLY A 127 4.95 -8.01 -8.39
C GLY A 127 6.07 -7.51 -9.31
N ALA A 128 5.68 -6.96 -10.43
CA ALA A 128 6.60 -6.40 -11.42
C ALA A 128 7.21 -5.03 -11.04
N GLY A 129 6.95 -4.49 -9.84
CA GLY A 129 7.64 -3.32 -9.32
C GLY A 129 7.19 -1.95 -9.86
N TYR A 130 6.17 -1.86 -10.69
CA TYR A 130 5.74 -0.59 -11.29
C TYR A 130 5.33 0.47 -10.26
N PHE A 131 4.73 0.07 -9.13
CA PHE A 131 4.42 1.01 -8.06
C PHE A 131 5.69 1.62 -7.47
N LEU A 132 6.66 0.78 -7.16
CA LEU A 132 7.95 1.22 -6.61
C LEU A 132 8.72 2.10 -7.59
N PHE A 133 8.68 1.78 -8.89
CA PHE A 133 9.27 2.64 -9.92
C PHE A 133 8.65 4.04 -9.91
N VAL A 134 7.33 4.16 -9.85
CA VAL A 134 6.62 5.45 -9.73
C VAL A 134 7.03 6.18 -8.44
N MET A 135 7.14 5.50 -7.30
CA MET A 135 7.54 6.11 -6.03
C MET A 135 8.99 6.58 -6.06
N ARG A 136 9.89 5.85 -6.72
CA ARG A 136 11.29 6.26 -6.94
C ARG A 136 11.38 7.56 -7.75
N GLN A 137 10.53 7.75 -8.75
CA GLN A 137 10.47 9.00 -9.53
C GLN A 137 9.99 10.20 -8.70
N LEU A 138 9.30 9.94 -7.59
CA LEU A 138 8.95 10.98 -6.61
C LEU A 138 10.07 11.27 -5.61
N GLY A 139 11.18 10.53 -5.68
CA GLY A 139 12.34 10.68 -4.78
C GLY A 139 12.27 9.79 -3.54
N SER A 140 11.44 8.74 -3.53
CA SER A 140 11.41 7.74 -2.47
C SER A 140 12.53 6.71 -2.65
N ASN A 141 13.22 6.32 -1.58
CA ASN A 141 13.98 5.07 -1.56
C ASN A 141 13.00 3.91 -1.46
N VAL A 142 13.10 2.96 -2.33
CA VAL A 142 12.11 1.91 -2.49
C VAL A 142 12.69 0.53 -2.26
N LEU A 143 11.87 -0.39 -1.75
CA LEU A 143 12.20 -1.80 -1.62
C LEU A 143 10.94 -2.63 -1.87
N GLY A 144 11.07 -3.69 -2.66
CA GLY A 144 10.02 -4.65 -2.89
C GLY A 144 10.19 -5.90 -2.02
N LEU A 145 9.09 -6.57 -1.75
CA LEU A 145 9.07 -7.92 -1.18
C LEU A 145 8.03 -8.74 -1.95
N ASP A 146 8.44 -9.85 -2.54
CA ASP A 146 7.54 -10.77 -3.27
C ASP A 146 8.20 -12.12 -3.46
N LEU A 147 7.44 -13.07 -4.00
CA LEU A 147 7.98 -14.33 -4.50
C LEU A 147 8.85 -14.11 -5.73
N GLU A 148 9.74 -15.06 -5.99
CA GLU A 148 10.41 -15.11 -7.26
C GLU A 148 9.46 -15.59 -8.36
N ASP A 149 9.45 -14.85 -9.45
CA ASP A 149 8.75 -15.18 -10.68
C ASP A 149 9.59 -14.69 -11.85
N PRO A 150 9.80 -15.48 -12.90
CA PRO A 150 10.67 -15.12 -14.03
C PRO A 150 10.25 -13.80 -14.72
N ILE A 151 8.93 -13.61 -14.95
CA ILE A 151 8.40 -12.38 -15.58
C ILE A 151 8.66 -11.17 -14.68
N PHE A 152 8.41 -11.31 -13.37
CA PHE A 152 8.65 -10.23 -12.44
C PHE A 152 10.13 -9.90 -12.30
N ASN A 153 11.01 -10.94 -12.28
CA ASN A 153 12.45 -10.74 -12.21
C ASN A 153 12.96 -9.94 -13.41
N ASP A 154 12.51 -10.28 -14.61
CA ASP A 154 12.93 -9.59 -15.83
C ASP A 154 12.44 -8.14 -15.85
N ILE A 155 11.16 -7.89 -15.47
CA ILE A 155 10.63 -6.51 -15.43
C ILE A 155 11.31 -5.68 -14.33
N LEU A 156 11.50 -6.24 -13.12
CA LEU A 156 12.19 -5.56 -12.01
C LEU A 156 13.61 -5.13 -12.39
N ARG A 157 14.31 -5.96 -13.17
CA ARG A 157 15.64 -5.62 -13.68
C ARG A 157 15.60 -4.41 -14.61
N VAL A 158 14.64 -4.34 -15.54
CA VAL A 158 14.46 -3.18 -16.44
C VAL A 158 14.07 -1.93 -15.64
N LEU A 159 13.25 -2.09 -14.62
CA LEU A 159 12.84 -0.99 -13.74
C LEU A 159 13.91 -0.64 -12.71
N GLU A 160 15.01 -1.40 -12.60
CA GLU A 160 16.06 -1.28 -11.57
C GLU A 160 15.49 -1.21 -10.15
N ILE A 161 14.53 -2.07 -9.83
CA ILE A 161 13.89 -2.15 -8.52
C ILE A 161 14.45 -3.31 -7.73
N GLU A 162 14.98 -3.00 -6.54
CA GLU A 162 15.42 -4.00 -5.57
C GLU A 162 14.22 -4.72 -4.96
N ARG A 163 14.31 -6.06 -4.87
CA ARG A 163 13.33 -6.91 -4.24
C ARG A 163 13.99 -7.95 -3.34
N VAL A 164 13.41 -8.15 -2.16
CA VAL A 164 13.72 -9.26 -1.27
C VAL A 164 12.79 -10.43 -1.63
N PRO A 165 13.31 -11.57 -2.10
CA PRO A 165 12.50 -12.76 -2.34
C PRO A 165 11.98 -13.32 -1.01
N PHE A 166 10.66 -13.29 -0.80
CA PHE A 166 10.08 -13.78 0.44
C PHE A 166 8.58 -14.08 0.29
N ARG A 167 8.14 -15.22 0.83
CA ARG A 167 6.73 -15.57 0.95
C ARG A 167 6.19 -15.13 2.30
N ILE A 168 5.27 -14.19 2.33
CA ILE A 168 4.57 -13.81 3.56
C ILE A 168 3.67 -14.97 4.00
N LYS A 169 3.99 -15.53 5.17
CA LYS A 169 3.20 -16.61 5.76
C LYS A 169 2.54 -16.16 7.06
N ARG A 170 1.51 -16.90 7.42
CA ARG A 170 0.77 -16.71 8.66
C ARG A 170 1.68 -16.85 9.87
N ARG A 171 1.75 -15.83 10.74
CA ARG A 171 2.56 -15.77 11.97
C ARG A 171 4.06 -16.00 11.75
N GLU A 172 4.58 -15.63 10.60
CA GLU A 172 6.00 -15.59 10.32
C GLU A 172 6.47 -14.13 10.27
N LYS A 173 7.63 -13.85 10.87
CA LYS A 173 8.22 -12.51 10.78
C LYS A 173 8.71 -12.24 9.38
N LEU A 174 8.51 -10.99 8.92
CA LEU A 174 9.15 -10.50 7.72
C LEU A 174 10.67 -10.43 7.91
N PRO A 175 11.44 -10.46 6.82
CA PRO A 175 12.90 -10.29 6.88
C PRO A 175 13.28 -9.04 7.66
N ASP A 176 14.48 -9.07 8.22
CA ASP A 176 15.13 -7.85 8.67
C ASP A 176 15.70 -7.12 7.45
N PHE A 177 15.19 -5.93 7.20
CA PHE A 177 15.61 -5.08 6.08
C PHE A 177 16.86 -4.24 6.45
N GLY A 178 17.81 -4.80 7.18
CA GLY A 178 19.02 -4.10 7.64
C GLY A 178 18.73 -2.97 8.61
N GLY A 179 17.70 -3.11 9.45
CA GLY A 179 17.26 -2.08 10.39
C GLY A 179 16.53 -0.89 9.74
N ARG A 180 16.29 -0.90 8.43
CA ARG A 180 15.54 0.17 7.72
C ARG A 180 14.16 0.35 8.33
N LYS A 181 13.74 1.61 8.43
CA LYS A 181 12.39 2.01 8.84
C LYS A 181 11.71 2.73 7.69
N PHE A 182 10.44 2.41 7.46
CA PHE A 182 9.69 2.89 6.32
C PHE A 182 8.66 3.95 6.73
N ASP A 183 8.54 5.00 5.92
CA ASP A 183 7.47 5.99 6.05
C ASP A 183 6.17 5.47 5.47
N LEU A 184 6.28 4.57 4.49
CA LEU A 184 5.16 3.95 3.84
C LEU A 184 5.42 2.46 3.63
N ILE A 185 4.49 1.64 4.10
CA ILE A 185 4.41 0.22 3.74
C ILE A 185 3.11 0.01 2.99
N THR A 186 3.18 -0.56 1.80
CA THR A 186 2.00 -0.83 0.95
C THR A 186 1.81 -2.32 0.69
N ALA A 187 0.59 -2.68 0.30
CA ALA A 187 0.27 -3.96 -0.30
C ALA A 187 -0.87 -3.77 -1.30
N TRP A 188 -0.54 -3.81 -2.59
CA TRP A 188 -1.48 -3.59 -3.67
C TRP A 188 -1.97 -4.89 -4.26
N MET A 189 -3.22 -5.26 -3.94
CA MET A 189 -3.87 -6.44 -4.52
C MET A 189 -3.18 -7.76 -4.16
N ILE A 190 -2.35 -7.78 -3.12
CA ILE A 190 -1.69 -8.99 -2.62
C ILE A 190 -2.72 -9.97 -2.07
N CYS A 191 -2.41 -11.24 -2.18
CA CYS A 191 -3.15 -12.34 -1.61
C CYS A 191 -2.44 -12.84 -0.35
N PHE A 192 -2.89 -12.45 0.83
CA PHE A 192 -2.35 -12.94 2.09
C PHE A 192 -2.84 -14.35 2.43
N ASN A 193 -4.01 -14.73 1.94
CA ASN A 193 -4.62 -16.04 2.16
C ASN A 193 -4.38 -16.93 0.93
N ASP A 194 -4.21 -18.22 1.15
CA ASP A 194 -4.29 -19.22 0.09
C ASP A 194 -5.77 -19.56 -0.13
N TYR A 195 -6.28 -19.28 -1.34
CA TYR A 195 -7.73 -19.30 -1.61
C TYR A 195 -8.32 -20.68 -1.83
N ASP A 196 -7.47 -21.64 -2.12
CA ASP A 196 -7.92 -22.99 -2.44
C ASP A 196 -8.12 -23.83 -1.19
N ARG A 197 -7.77 -23.27 0.00
CA ARG A 197 -7.87 -23.96 1.30
C ARG A 197 -8.42 -23.05 2.37
N ASP A 198 -9.60 -23.36 2.90
CA ASP A 198 -10.24 -22.60 3.99
C ASP A 198 -9.38 -22.53 5.27
N GLU A 199 -8.48 -23.48 5.47
CA GLU A 199 -7.56 -23.56 6.61
C GLU A 199 -6.55 -22.41 6.66
N THR A 200 -6.37 -21.69 5.55
CA THR A 200 -5.38 -20.61 5.44
C THR A 200 -5.95 -19.21 5.62
N ILE A 201 -7.24 -19.09 5.88
CA ILE A 201 -7.87 -17.78 6.12
C ILE A 201 -7.33 -17.18 7.40
N TRP A 202 -6.73 -16.00 7.27
CA TRP A 202 -6.16 -15.28 8.40
C TRP A 202 -7.24 -14.68 9.29
N GLY A 203 -7.20 -15.05 10.58
CA GLY A 203 -8.05 -14.47 11.62
C GLY A 203 -7.39 -13.25 12.27
N PRO A 204 -8.09 -12.61 13.24
CA PRO A 204 -7.59 -11.44 13.95
C PRO A 204 -6.21 -11.60 14.56
N ARG A 205 -5.88 -12.77 15.13
CA ARG A 205 -4.57 -13.04 15.74
C ARG A 205 -3.44 -13.09 14.71
N ASP A 206 -3.73 -13.54 13.50
CA ASP A 206 -2.75 -13.61 12.42
C ASP A 206 -2.44 -12.21 11.88
N TRP A 207 -3.49 -11.40 11.76
CA TRP A 207 -3.37 -9.99 11.42
C TRP A 207 -2.67 -9.17 12.50
N ASP A 208 -2.92 -9.45 13.79
CA ASP A 208 -2.18 -8.81 14.89
C ASP A 208 -0.67 -9.10 14.78
N TYR A 209 -0.32 -10.34 14.46
CA TYR A 209 1.07 -10.72 14.30
C TYR A 209 1.76 -9.90 13.18
N LEU A 210 1.16 -9.88 11.99
CA LEU A 210 1.69 -9.11 10.86
C LEU A 210 1.72 -7.60 11.15
N LEU A 211 0.64 -7.04 11.69
CA LEU A 211 0.57 -5.60 11.96
C LEU A 211 1.58 -5.16 13.04
N ASN A 212 1.84 -5.99 14.04
CA ASN A 212 2.86 -5.72 15.05
C ASN A 212 4.25 -5.73 14.41
N ASP A 213 4.58 -6.74 13.61
CA ASP A 213 5.87 -6.82 12.90
C ASP A 213 6.07 -5.63 11.96
N LEU A 214 5.05 -5.26 11.19
CA LEU A 214 5.08 -4.07 10.33
C LEU A 214 5.21 -2.77 11.12
N THR A 215 4.56 -2.68 12.29
CA THR A 215 4.64 -1.50 13.17
C THR A 215 6.08 -1.26 13.67
N GLU A 216 6.82 -2.34 13.94
CA GLU A 216 8.23 -2.28 14.30
C GLU A 216 9.10 -1.73 13.16
N LYS A 217 8.70 -1.95 11.91
CA LYS A 217 9.41 -1.51 10.70
C LYS A 217 9.02 -0.09 10.24
N LEU A 218 8.02 0.54 10.87
CA LEU A 218 7.61 1.90 10.53
C LEU A 218 8.44 2.97 11.25
N THR A 219 8.67 4.11 10.57
CA THR A 219 9.08 5.35 11.21
C THR A 219 7.98 5.87 12.16
N PRO A 220 8.28 6.78 13.10
CA PRO A 220 7.28 7.32 14.04
C PRO A 220 6.02 7.91 13.36
N LYS A 221 6.16 8.47 12.16
CA LYS A 221 5.07 9.03 11.34
C LYS A 221 4.62 8.08 10.22
N GLY A 222 5.17 6.88 10.18
CA GLY A 222 4.92 5.89 9.14
C GLY A 222 3.47 5.39 9.13
N ARG A 223 3.08 4.92 7.96
CA ARG A 223 1.74 4.39 7.70
C ARG A 223 1.77 3.13 6.86
N ILE A 224 0.74 2.32 7.02
CA ILE A 224 0.50 1.12 6.21
C ILE A 224 -0.73 1.38 5.35
N VAL A 225 -0.66 1.03 4.07
CA VAL A 225 -1.78 1.13 3.13
C VAL A 225 -1.99 -0.23 2.48
N PHE A 226 -3.08 -0.90 2.83
CA PHE A 226 -3.50 -2.14 2.20
C PHE A 226 -4.66 -1.89 1.24
N TYR A 227 -4.53 -2.36 0.02
CA TYR A 227 -5.58 -2.36 -0.98
C TYR A 227 -5.82 -3.79 -1.46
N PHE A 228 -6.90 -4.39 -0.98
CA PHE A 228 -7.17 -5.80 -1.18
C PHE A 228 -7.83 -6.13 -2.53
N ASN A 229 -7.57 -7.34 -3.03
CA ASN A 229 -8.23 -7.85 -4.22
C ASN A 229 -9.65 -8.30 -3.89
N ALA A 230 -10.68 -7.69 -4.54
CA ALA A 230 -12.08 -7.95 -4.25
C ALA A 230 -12.54 -9.37 -4.61
N GLN A 231 -11.91 -9.99 -5.62
CA GLN A 231 -12.38 -11.27 -6.15
C GLN A 231 -11.97 -12.48 -5.31
N ARG A 232 -10.91 -12.33 -4.50
CA ARG A 232 -10.28 -13.47 -3.84
C ARG A 232 -10.21 -13.38 -2.33
N GLN A 233 -10.99 -12.52 -1.67
CA GLN A 233 -10.79 -12.25 -0.24
C GLN A 233 -12.05 -12.44 0.59
N ARG A 234 -12.60 -13.64 0.54
CA ARG A 234 -13.74 -14.00 1.39
C ARG A 234 -13.46 -13.75 2.89
N GLY A 235 -12.23 -14.00 3.34
CA GLY A 235 -11.85 -13.85 4.74
C GLY A 235 -11.84 -12.41 5.26
N ILE A 236 -11.41 -11.42 4.45
CA ILE A 236 -11.32 -10.00 4.89
C ILE A 236 -12.70 -9.37 5.07
N HIS A 237 -13.71 -9.90 4.41
CA HIS A 237 -15.08 -9.41 4.50
C HIS A 237 -15.89 -10.06 5.62
N SER A 238 -15.29 -10.92 6.47
CA SER A 238 -15.98 -11.45 7.63
C SER A 238 -16.33 -10.32 8.60
N ARG A 239 -17.49 -10.46 9.29
CA ARG A 239 -17.92 -9.49 10.31
C ARG A 239 -16.88 -9.30 11.41
N GLU A 240 -16.16 -10.35 11.75
CA GLU A 240 -15.11 -10.37 12.75
C GLU A 240 -13.91 -9.51 12.31
N LEU A 241 -13.38 -9.76 11.11
CA LEU A 241 -12.25 -8.99 10.58
C LEU A 241 -12.64 -7.54 10.30
N TRP A 242 -13.86 -7.28 9.87
CA TRP A 242 -14.34 -5.92 9.72
C TRP A 242 -14.34 -5.14 11.05
N LYS A 243 -14.80 -5.77 12.15
CA LYS A 243 -14.70 -5.18 13.50
C LYS A 243 -13.24 -5.00 13.92
N TYR A 244 -12.43 -6.02 13.68
CA TYR A 244 -11.02 -6.02 14.03
C TYR A 244 -10.28 -4.85 13.36
N PHE A 245 -10.38 -4.70 12.04
CA PHE A 245 -9.76 -3.60 11.32
C PHE A 245 -10.36 -2.25 11.69
N GLY A 246 -11.67 -2.16 11.88
CA GLY A 246 -12.35 -0.92 12.29
C GLY A 246 -11.87 -0.36 13.62
N SER A 247 -11.44 -1.20 14.55
CA SER A 247 -10.88 -0.78 15.83
C SER A 247 -9.43 -0.24 15.70
N ARG A 248 -8.68 -0.65 14.67
CA ARG A 248 -7.24 -0.38 14.50
C ARG A 248 -6.91 0.60 13.38
N ALA A 249 -7.72 0.63 12.32
CA ALA A 249 -7.46 1.45 11.15
C ALA A 249 -7.86 2.91 11.36
N ASP A 250 -7.14 3.81 10.71
CA ASP A 250 -7.52 5.22 10.57
C ASP A 250 -8.58 5.39 9.48
N LEU A 251 -8.48 4.58 8.42
CA LEU A 251 -9.49 4.45 7.38
C LEU A 251 -9.76 2.97 7.13
N LEU A 252 -11.04 2.60 7.11
CA LEU A 252 -11.52 1.30 6.66
C LEU A 252 -12.61 1.51 5.62
N ASP A 253 -12.33 1.10 4.41
CA ASP A 253 -13.28 1.04 3.30
C ASP A 253 -13.27 -0.38 2.72
N SER A 254 -14.19 -0.70 1.83
CA SER A 254 -14.42 -2.06 1.30
C SER A 254 -13.17 -2.83 0.89
N ARG A 255 -12.14 -2.15 0.44
CA ARG A 255 -10.89 -2.76 -0.04
C ARG A 255 -9.64 -2.02 0.45
N LEU A 256 -9.80 -0.79 0.93
CA LEU A 256 -8.71 0.08 1.36
C LEU A 256 -8.68 0.18 2.87
N ILE A 257 -7.55 -0.15 3.45
CA ILE A 257 -7.30 0.00 4.88
C ILE A 257 -6.04 0.82 5.07
N ILE A 258 -6.12 1.85 5.90
CA ILE A 258 -4.97 2.70 6.25
C ILE A 258 -4.77 2.64 7.76
N PHE A 259 -3.52 2.39 8.16
CA PHE A 259 -3.09 2.41 9.55
C PHE A 259 -1.96 3.43 9.70
N THR A 260 -2.00 4.22 10.76
CA THR A 260 -0.83 4.97 11.22
C THR A 260 -0.14 4.22 12.35
N ARG A 261 1.19 4.34 12.44
CA ARG A 261 1.95 3.74 13.55
C ARG A 261 1.41 4.17 14.91
N SER A 262 1.09 5.45 15.07
CA SER A 262 0.57 6.00 16.32
C SER A 262 -0.73 5.35 16.78
N ARG A 263 -1.60 4.96 15.83
CA ARG A 263 -2.85 4.27 16.15
C ARG A 263 -2.62 2.80 16.48
N LEU A 264 -1.77 2.11 15.73
CA LEU A 264 -1.43 0.71 16.00
C LEU A 264 -0.82 0.54 17.39
N VAL A 265 0.15 1.40 17.77
CA VAL A 265 0.76 1.38 19.11
C VAL A 265 -0.26 1.62 20.22
N ARG A 266 -1.20 2.57 20.04
CA ARG A 266 -2.26 2.81 21.04
C ARG A 266 -3.18 1.63 21.22
N THR A 267 -3.60 0.99 20.13
CA THR A 267 -4.53 -0.14 20.20
C THR A 267 -3.87 -1.38 20.79
N ALA A 268 -2.60 -1.62 20.52
CA ALA A 268 -1.83 -2.70 21.14
C ALA A 268 -1.77 -2.54 22.68
N ARG A 269 -1.45 -1.34 23.18
CA ARG A 269 -1.42 -1.04 24.62
C ARG A 269 -2.79 -1.24 25.29
N SER A 270 -3.88 -0.83 24.64
CA SER A 270 -5.24 -0.99 25.18
C SER A 270 -5.67 -2.44 25.25
N SER A 271 -5.18 -3.30 24.36
CA SER A 271 -5.45 -4.74 24.37
C SER A 271 -4.72 -5.46 25.52
N PHE A 272 -3.49 -5.04 25.83
CA PHE A 272 -2.71 -5.55 26.97
C PHE A 272 -3.39 -5.23 28.32
N LEU A 273 -3.93 -4.02 28.48
CA LEU A 273 -4.59 -3.58 29.70
C LEU A 273 -5.97 -4.25 29.93
N ARG A 274 -6.55 -4.88 28.90
CA ARG A 274 -7.83 -5.58 28.98
C ARG A 274 -7.72 -7.10 29.09
N ALA A 275 -6.51 -7.66 29.03
CA ALA A 275 -6.31 -9.08 29.30
C ALA A 275 -6.61 -9.34 30.79
N PRO A 276 -7.61 -10.19 31.16
CA PRO A 276 -7.83 -10.51 32.56
C PRO A 276 -6.57 -11.20 33.10
N TYR A 277 -6.08 -10.74 34.23
CA TYR A 277 -5.11 -11.48 35.02
C TYR A 277 -5.73 -12.86 35.32
N SER A 278 -5.38 -13.87 34.56
CA SER A 278 -5.62 -15.25 34.97
C SER A 278 -4.67 -15.53 36.13
N ASN A 279 -5.16 -15.36 37.36
CA ASN A 279 -4.53 -15.94 38.53
C ASN A 279 -4.46 -17.47 38.30
N GLN A 280 -3.34 -17.95 37.83
CA GLN A 280 -2.94 -19.31 38.03
C GLN A 280 -2.55 -19.41 39.53
N SER A 281 -3.55 -19.74 40.36
CA SER A 281 -3.32 -20.28 41.69
C SER A 281 -2.52 -21.56 41.52
N VAL A 282 -1.23 -21.47 41.85
CA VAL A 282 -0.41 -22.65 42.12
C VAL A 282 -0.99 -23.30 43.34
N ALA A 283 -1.84 -24.33 43.16
CA ALA A 283 -2.19 -25.28 44.20
C ALA A 283 -0.95 -26.12 44.44
N ALA A 284 -0.27 -25.85 45.55
CA ALA A 284 0.68 -26.77 46.15
C ALA A 284 -0.09 -27.98 46.68
N ALA A 285 0.23 -29.17 46.27
CA ALA A 285 0.05 -30.44 46.96
C ALA A 285 1.17 -31.39 46.53
#